data_cdb0ecdbba66b58ef1e53cd0b2de8a4d
#
_entry.id   cdb0ecdbba66b58ef1e53cd0b2de8a4d
#
_cell.length_a   1.000
_cell.length_b   1.000
_cell.length_c   1.000
_cell.angle_alpha   90.00
_cell.angle_beta   90.00
_cell.angle_gamma   90.00
#
_symmetry.space_group_name_H-M   'P 1'
#
loop_
_entity.id
_entity.type
_entity.pdbx_description
1 polymer ?
#
loop_
_entity_poly.entity_id
_entity_poly.type
_entity_poly.pdbx_seq_one_letter_code
_entity_poly.pdbx_strand_id
1 'polypeptide(L)'
;MERLIATALKERRPVYIGLPSDYAVMPVIENTLITTPKKPISDKEILEKVVSLIIDKLTQSNNICVLPGILSARLGLSDNVQAFIDKTGLPYATMFMDKSILSESNTQYIGMYDGQLMTPDVREFVENSEYVLGIGAMMTDFNTGSFTANIKPEQFINIMPEYVEIDSVIYSSIYMEDILFELTKRLPNKTLSSDKS
;
A
#
# COMPACT_ATOMS: atom_id res chain seq x y z
N MET A 1 24.31 -9.58 -15.22
CA MET A 1 23.65 -8.26 -15.40
C MET A 1 22.15 -8.41 -15.58
N GLU A 2 21.65 -9.20 -16.51
CA GLU A 2 20.21 -9.41 -16.80
C GLU A 2 19.36 -9.75 -15.58
N ARG A 3 19.80 -10.70 -14.73
CA ARG A 3 19.10 -11.04 -13.50
C ARG A 3 18.92 -9.84 -12.57
N LEU A 4 19.93 -8.98 -12.44
CA LEU A 4 19.86 -7.78 -11.59
C LEU A 4 18.88 -6.76 -12.16
N ILE A 5 18.90 -6.55 -13.48
CA ILE A 5 17.94 -5.66 -14.16
C ILE A 5 16.52 -6.20 -14.00
N ALA A 6 16.33 -7.50 -14.26
CA ALA A 6 15.02 -8.15 -14.07
C ALA A 6 14.52 -8.02 -12.62
N THR A 7 15.41 -8.21 -11.64
CA THR A 7 15.07 -8.04 -10.22
C THR A 7 14.70 -6.58 -9.91
N ALA A 8 15.50 -5.61 -10.38
CA ALA A 8 15.20 -4.19 -10.16
C ALA A 8 13.84 -3.78 -10.74
N LEU A 9 13.52 -4.27 -11.93
CA LEU A 9 12.24 -4.01 -12.61
C LEU A 9 11.06 -4.69 -11.90
N LYS A 10 11.24 -5.93 -11.46
CA LYS A 10 10.21 -6.69 -10.75
C LYS A 10 9.91 -6.10 -9.38
N GLU A 11 10.95 -5.89 -8.59
CA GLU A 11 10.82 -5.43 -7.21
C GLU A 11 10.59 -3.90 -7.10
N ARG A 12 10.77 -3.16 -8.22
CA ARG A 12 10.74 -1.70 -8.23
C ARG A 12 11.67 -1.08 -7.18
N ARG A 13 12.84 -1.71 -6.98
CA ARG A 13 13.84 -1.34 -5.98
C ARG A 13 15.22 -1.25 -6.62
N PRO A 14 16.15 -0.43 -6.06
CA PRO A 14 17.51 -0.36 -6.53
C PRO A 14 18.23 -1.70 -6.32
N VAL A 15 19.16 -2.00 -7.21
CA VAL A 15 20.08 -3.14 -7.09
C VAL A 15 21.51 -2.62 -7.06
N TYR A 16 22.40 -3.36 -6.43
CA TYR A 16 23.82 -3.03 -6.36
C TYR A 16 24.62 -3.97 -7.25
N ILE A 17 25.55 -3.41 -8.04
CA ILE A 17 26.49 -4.15 -8.89
C ILE A 17 27.90 -3.77 -8.49
N GLY A 18 28.63 -4.73 -7.91
CA GLY A 18 30.08 -4.61 -7.73
C GLY A 18 30.79 -5.14 -8.97
N LEU A 19 31.46 -4.26 -9.71
CA LEU A 19 32.26 -4.64 -10.89
C LEU A 19 33.74 -4.35 -10.61
N PRO A 20 34.60 -5.38 -10.51
CA PRO A 20 36.04 -5.17 -10.42
C PRO A 20 36.56 -4.47 -11.68
N SER A 21 37.53 -3.58 -11.54
CA SER A 21 38.03 -2.75 -12.65
C SER A 21 38.62 -3.54 -13.81
N ASP A 22 39.23 -4.68 -13.54
CA ASP A 22 39.82 -5.58 -14.55
C ASP A 22 38.75 -6.21 -15.47
N TYR A 23 37.52 -6.33 -14.99
CA TYR A 23 36.42 -6.87 -15.82
C TYR A 23 35.95 -5.90 -16.90
N ALA A 24 36.25 -4.61 -16.76
CA ALA A 24 35.84 -3.59 -17.72
C ALA A 24 36.48 -3.79 -19.12
N VAL A 25 37.62 -4.45 -19.20
CA VAL A 25 38.36 -4.72 -20.45
C VAL A 25 38.24 -6.18 -20.93
N MET A 26 37.49 -7.02 -20.22
CA MET A 26 37.29 -8.39 -20.65
C MET A 26 36.34 -8.51 -21.83
N PRO A 27 36.58 -9.43 -22.77
CA PRO A 27 35.64 -9.69 -23.84
C PRO A 27 34.29 -10.19 -23.29
N VAL A 28 33.20 -9.63 -23.80
CA VAL A 28 31.83 -10.01 -23.41
C VAL A 28 31.36 -11.15 -24.27
N ILE A 29 30.86 -12.20 -23.67
CA ILE A 29 30.12 -13.24 -24.38
C ILE A 29 28.71 -12.70 -24.59
N GLU A 30 28.33 -12.45 -25.84
CA GLU A 30 26.95 -12.06 -26.17
C GLU A 30 25.99 -13.21 -25.86
N ASN A 31 25.28 -13.06 -24.76
CA ASN A 31 24.19 -13.97 -24.40
C ASN A 31 22.93 -13.11 -24.23
N THR A 32 22.07 -13.13 -25.24
CA THR A 32 20.92 -12.22 -25.38
C THR A 32 19.62 -12.80 -24.79
N LEU A 33 19.67 -13.45 -23.67
CA LEU A 33 18.47 -13.91 -22.98
C LEU A 33 18.00 -12.85 -21.99
N ILE A 34 17.30 -11.84 -22.48
CA ILE A 34 16.52 -10.95 -21.60
C ILE A 34 15.29 -11.74 -21.13
N THR A 35 15.37 -12.27 -19.93
CA THR A 35 14.20 -12.87 -19.28
C THR A 35 13.29 -11.75 -18.75
N THR A 36 12.16 -11.55 -19.42
CA THR A 36 11.12 -10.67 -18.89
C THR A 36 10.61 -11.26 -17.56
N PRO A 37 10.61 -10.50 -16.46
CA PRO A 37 10.08 -10.97 -15.19
C PRO A 37 8.61 -11.37 -15.38
N LYS A 38 8.25 -12.59 -14.99
CA LYS A 38 6.84 -13.00 -14.96
C LYS A 38 6.14 -12.25 -13.82
N LYS A 39 4.93 -11.78 -14.10
CA LYS A 39 4.07 -11.22 -13.06
C LYS A 39 3.79 -12.31 -12.03
N PRO A 40 4.02 -12.06 -10.74
CA PRO A 40 3.66 -13.01 -9.70
C PRO A 40 2.14 -13.18 -9.64
N ILE A 41 1.69 -14.31 -9.16
CA ILE A 41 0.27 -14.67 -9.03
C ILE A 41 0.00 -14.97 -7.56
N SER A 42 -1.06 -14.39 -7.02
CA SER A 42 -1.49 -14.62 -5.65
C SER A 42 -1.93 -16.07 -5.44
N ASP A 43 -1.65 -16.61 -4.26
CA ASP A 43 -2.29 -17.83 -3.78
C ASP A 43 -3.80 -17.58 -3.63
N LYS A 44 -4.61 -18.40 -4.32
CA LYS A 44 -6.06 -18.16 -4.42
C LYS A 44 -6.79 -18.37 -3.10
N GLU A 45 -6.39 -19.34 -2.30
CA GLU A 45 -7.05 -19.65 -1.03
C GLU A 45 -6.75 -18.57 0.01
N ILE A 46 -5.49 -18.13 0.06
CA ILE A 46 -5.07 -17.05 0.96
C ILE A 46 -5.70 -15.73 0.53
N LEU A 47 -5.74 -15.43 -0.77
CA LEU A 47 -6.35 -14.22 -1.31
C LEU A 47 -7.85 -14.16 -0.93
N GLU A 48 -8.60 -15.24 -1.17
CA GLU A 48 -10.03 -15.32 -0.85
C GLU A 48 -10.28 -15.12 0.65
N LYS A 49 -9.49 -15.78 1.49
CA LYS A 49 -9.56 -15.63 2.94
C LYS A 49 -9.31 -14.19 3.38
N VAL A 50 -8.23 -13.59 2.89
CA VAL A 50 -7.81 -12.23 3.29
C VAL A 50 -8.80 -11.18 2.81
N VAL A 51 -9.24 -11.28 1.56
CA VAL A 51 -10.25 -10.36 1.00
C VAL A 51 -11.55 -10.44 1.80
N SER A 52 -12.02 -11.64 2.15
CA SER A 52 -13.22 -11.80 2.98
C SER A 52 -13.03 -11.19 4.37
N LEU A 53 -11.90 -11.41 5.03
CA LEU A 53 -11.60 -10.82 6.33
C LEU A 53 -11.60 -9.28 6.28
N ILE A 54 -11.01 -8.68 5.23
CA ILE A 54 -11.00 -7.23 5.06
C ILE A 54 -12.42 -6.72 4.84
N ILE A 55 -13.19 -7.34 3.94
CA ILE A 55 -14.57 -6.96 3.66
C ILE A 55 -15.42 -7.01 4.92
N ASP A 56 -15.33 -8.08 5.70
CA ASP A 56 -16.09 -8.22 6.95
C ASP A 56 -15.77 -7.10 7.94
N LYS A 57 -14.48 -6.78 8.14
CA LYS A 57 -14.05 -5.69 9.00
C LYS A 57 -14.55 -4.31 8.49
N LEU A 58 -14.40 -4.05 7.20
CA LEU A 58 -14.80 -2.76 6.62
C LEU A 58 -16.32 -2.58 6.57
N THR A 59 -17.10 -3.64 6.37
CA THR A 59 -18.58 -3.55 6.31
C THR A 59 -19.25 -3.47 7.67
N GLN A 60 -18.57 -3.94 8.73
CA GLN A 60 -19.07 -3.88 10.11
C GLN A 60 -18.65 -2.60 10.85
N SER A 61 -17.76 -1.80 10.26
CA SER A 61 -17.24 -0.58 10.85
C SER A 61 -17.94 0.67 10.29
N ASN A 62 -18.12 1.65 11.16
CA ASN A 62 -18.66 2.96 10.79
C ASN A 62 -17.58 4.05 10.69
N ASN A 63 -16.36 3.77 11.09
CA ASN A 63 -15.25 4.73 11.09
C ASN A 63 -13.97 4.10 10.57
N ILE A 64 -13.66 4.38 9.30
CA ILE A 64 -12.50 3.83 8.59
C ILE A 64 -11.73 4.98 7.96
N CYS A 65 -10.41 4.95 8.06
CA CYS A 65 -9.52 5.83 7.33
C CYS A 65 -8.59 5.02 6.41
N VAL A 66 -8.35 5.49 5.20
CA VAL A 66 -7.37 4.90 4.28
C VAL A 66 -6.08 5.70 4.31
N LEU A 67 -4.94 5.02 4.36
CA LEU A 67 -3.61 5.59 4.22
C LEU A 67 -2.97 5.04 2.92
N PRO A 68 -3.18 5.72 1.77
CA PRO A 68 -2.51 5.34 0.53
C PRO A 68 -1.02 5.64 0.66
N GLY A 69 -0.18 4.63 0.45
CA GLY A 69 1.25 4.69 0.66
C GLY A 69 2.08 4.62 -0.62
N ILE A 70 3.31 5.12 -0.56
CA ILE A 70 4.24 5.24 -1.69
C ILE A 70 4.50 3.91 -2.42
N LEU A 71 4.36 2.77 -1.75
CA LEU A 71 4.58 1.49 -2.39
C LEU A 71 3.50 1.17 -3.44
N SER A 72 2.27 1.65 -3.25
CA SER A 72 1.21 1.53 -4.26
C SER A 72 1.57 2.32 -5.53
N ALA A 73 2.03 3.56 -5.38
CA ALA A 73 2.49 4.39 -6.51
C ALA A 73 3.73 3.78 -7.19
N ARG A 74 4.68 3.27 -6.41
CA ARG A 74 5.88 2.59 -6.94
C ARG A 74 5.53 1.38 -7.80
N LEU A 75 4.47 0.65 -7.45
CA LEU A 75 3.95 -0.47 -8.24
C LEU A 75 3.10 -0.03 -9.44
N GLY A 76 2.79 1.26 -9.57
CA GLY A 76 1.92 1.79 -10.62
C GLY A 76 0.43 1.56 -10.36
N LEU A 77 0.03 1.43 -9.09
CA LEU A 77 -1.33 1.12 -8.66
C LEU A 77 -2.12 2.33 -8.15
N SER A 78 -1.63 3.56 -8.35
CA SER A 78 -2.33 4.78 -7.90
C SER A 78 -3.76 4.84 -8.45
N ASP A 79 -3.96 4.52 -9.74
CA ASP A 79 -5.28 4.50 -10.35
C ASP A 79 -6.20 3.42 -9.73
N ASN A 80 -5.65 2.28 -9.35
CA ASN A 80 -6.40 1.22 -8.65
C ASN A 80 -6.83 1.67 -7.25
N VAL A 81 -5.95 2.37 -6.53
CA VAL A 81 -6.27 2.93 -5.21
C VAL A 81 -7.32 4.04 -5.36
N GLN A 82 -7.20 4.90 -6.38
CA GLN A 82 -8.19 5.94 -6.64
C GLN A 82 -9.56 5.31 -6.95
N ALA A 83 -9.61 4.30 -7.82
CA ALA A 83 -10.86 3.59 -8.13
C ALA A 83 -11.49 2.93 -6.90
N PHE A 84 -10.68 2.40 -5.99
CA PHE A 84 -11.13 1.87 -4.70
C PHE A 84 -11.76 2.96 -3.82
N ILE A 85 -11.11 4.12 -3.69
CA ILE A 85 -11.63 5.27 -2.95
C ILE A 85 -12.92 5.81 -3.57
N ASP A 86 -12.94 6.00 -4.89
CA ASP A 86 -14.12 6.53 -5.60
C ASP A 86 -15.34 5.61 -5.45
N LYS A 87 -15.11 4.31 -5.44
CA LYS A 87 -16.17 3.32 -5.26
C LYS A 87 -16.68 3.26 -3.84
N THR A 88 -15.78 3.20 -2.87
CA THR A 88 -16.15 3.01 -1.46
C THR A 88 -16.58 4.29 -0.78
N GLY A 89 -16.09 5.46 -1.24
CA GLY A 89 -16.30 6.74 -0.61
C GLY A 89 -15.55 6.92 0.70
N LEU A 90 -14.62 6.03 1.02
CA LEU A 90 -13.84 6.09 2.27
C LEU A 90 -12.97 7.35 2.31
N PRO A 91 -12.87 8.02 3.46
CA PRO A 91 -11.93 9.10 3.67
C PRO A 91 -10.50 8.59 3.67
N TYR A 92 -9.58 9.42 3.21
CA TYR A 92 -8.15 9.11 3.25
C TYR A 92 -7.31 10.30 3.70
N ALA A 93 -6.22 9.98 4.38
CA ALA A 93 -5.15 10.90 4.72
C ALA A 93 -3.87 10.47 4.00
N THR A 94 -3.04 11.45 3.64
CA THR A 94 -1.69 11.14 3.12
C THR A 94 -0.67 11.30 4.25
N MET A 95 0.32 10.41 4.31
CA MET A 95 1.47 10.60 5.17
C MET A 95 2.54 11.44 4.47
N PHE A 96 3.59 11.84 5.18
CA PHE A 96 4.58 12.79 4.67
C PHE A 96 5.23 12.36 3.36
N MET A 97 5.70 11.10 3.27
CA MET A 97 6.31 10.55 2.05
C MET A 97 5.30 10.15 0.97
N ASP A 98 4.02 10.18 1.30
CA ASP A 98 2.94 9.63 0.49
C ASP A 98 2.12 10.74 -0.21
N LYS A 99 2.57 11.99 -0.10
CA LYS A 99 1.96 13.12 -0.78
C LYS A 99 1.86 12.90 -2.30
N SER A 100 0.73 13.33 -2.87
CA SER A 100 0.47 13.25 -4.31
C SER A 100 0.28 11.84 -4.88
N ILE A 101 0.13 10.81 -4.06
CA ILE A 101 -0.25 9.47 -4.54
C ILE A 101 -1.67 9.50 -5.08
N LEU A 102 -2.56 10.20 -4.38
CA LEU A 102 -3.90 10.53 -4.81
C LEU A 102 -4.09 12.05 -4.83
N SER A 103 -5.15 12.54 -5.48
CA SER A 103 -5.44 13.96 -5.58
C SER A 103 -5.90 14.54 -4.22
N GLU A 104 -5.19 15.51 -3.72
CA GLU A 104 -5.57 16.24 -2.51
C GLU A 104 -6.81 17.15 -2.70
N SER A 105 -7.29 17.29 -3.95
CA SER A 105 -8.55 17.98 -4.27
C SER A 105 -9.78 17.08 -4.21
N ASN A 106 -9.60 15.79 -3.93
CA ASN A 106 -10.70 14.84 -3.80
C ASN A 106 -11.51 15.14 -2.52
N THR A 107 -12.83 15.02 -2.59
CA THR A 107 -13.74 15.28 -1.46
C THR A 107 -13.53 14.30 -0.29
N GLN A 108 -12.94 13.12 -0.52
CA GLN A 108 -12.60 12.14 0.49
C GLN A 108 -11.26 12.45 1.21
N TYR A 109 -10.47 13.40 0.69
CA TYR A 109 -9.23 13.79 1.33
C TYR A 109 -9.49 14.57 2.62
N ILE A 110 -8.91 14.13 3.73
CA ILE A 110 -9.09 14.76 5.04
C ILE A 110 -7.87 15.53 5.53
N GLY A 111 -6.74 15.41 4.84
CA GLY A 111 -5.51 16.10 5.19
C GLY A 111 -4.29 15.19 5.31
N MET A 112 -3.19 15.75 5.81
CA MET A 112 -1.96 15.00 6.03
C MET A 112 -1.88 14.48 7.46
N TYR A 113 -1.54 13.20 7.62
CA TYR A 113 -1.29 12.54 8.89
C TYR A 113 0.21 12.34 9.08
N ASP A 114 0.75 12.81 10.19
CA ASP A 114 2.16 12.67 10.58
C ASP A 114 2.29 12.62 12.12
N GLY A 115 1.54 11.72 12.74
CA GLY A 115 1.52 11.58 14.19
C GLY A 115 1.25 12.91 14.91
N GLN A 116 2.02 13.22 15.93
CA GLN A 116 1.87 14.44 16.72
C GLN A 116 2.38 15.72 16.04
N LEU A 117 3.02 15.62 14.87
CA LEU A 117 3.52 16.77 14.14
C LEU A 117 2.45 17.49 13.32
N MET A 118 1.28 16.88 13.14
CA MET A 118 0.17 17.44 12.39
C MET A 118 -0.96 18.00 13.27
N THR A 119 -1.91 18.65 12.59
CA THR A 119 -3.09 19.24 13.25
C THR A 119 -3.89 18.18 13.99
N PRO A 120 -4.45 18.51 15.17
CA PRO A 120 -5.20 17.55 15.98
C PRO A 120 -6.34 16.88 15.23
N ASP A 121 -7.08 17.63 14.41
CA ASP A 121 -8.26 17.13 13.70
C ASP A 121 -7.99 15.89 12.84
N VAL A 122 -6.95 15.96 11.98
CA VAL A 122 -6.57 14.82 11.12
C VAL A 122 -6.01 13.66 11.94
N ARG A 123 -5.18 14.00 12.94
CA ARG A 123 -4.59 13.00 13.84
C ARG A 123 -5.68 12.23 14.59
N GLU A 124 -6.60 12.96 15.22
CA GLU A 124 -7.68 12.35 16.00
C GLU A 124 -8.60 11.51 15.12
N PHE A 125 -8.90 11.98 13.92
CA PHE A 125 -9.69 11.19 12.97
C PHE A 125 -9.02 9.85 12.66
N VAL A 126 -7.72 9.86 12.29
CA VAL A 126 -6.97 8.64 11.93
C VAL A 126 -6.82 7.71 13.14
N GLU A 127 -6.38 8.24 14.28
CA GLU A 127 -6.06 7.45 15.47
C GLU A 127 -7.30 6.90 16.21
N ASN A 128 -8.46 7.55 16.05
CA ASN A 128 -9.75 7.08 16.59
C ASN A 128 -10.58 6.28 15.58
N SER A 129 -10.07 6.04 14.37
CA SER A 129 -10.73 5.15 13.41
C SER A 129 -10.80 3.73 13.96
N GLU A 130 -11.91 3.03 13.76
CA GLU A 130 -12.02 1.60 14.11
C GLU A 130 -11.03 0.77 13.32
N TYR A 131 -10.88 1.12 12.03
CA TYR A 131 -9.84 0.54 11.18
C TYR A 131 -9.12 1.61 10.36
N VAL A 132 -7.82 1.45 10.28
CA VAL A 132 -6.94 2.20 9.38
C VAL A 132 -6.43 1.24 8.32
N LEU A 133 -6.80 1.48 7.07
CA LEU A 133 -6.41 0.66 5.93
C LEU A 133 -5.19 1.26 5.25
N GLY A 134 -4.01 0.74 5.55
CA GLY A 134 -2.77 1.07 4.84
C GLY A 134 -2.71 0.33 3.49
N ILE A 135 -2.51 1.06 2.40
CA ILE A 135 -2.33 0.49 1.05
C ILE A 135 -0.94 0.85 0.54
N GLY A 136 0.04 0.03 0.85
CA GLY A 136 1.44 0.32 0.56
C GLY A 136 2.04 1.40 1.46
N ALA A 137 1.46 1.61 2.62
CA ALA A 137 1.87 2.57 3.61
C ALA A 137 3.07 2.05 4.41
N MET A 138 4.14 2.85 4.51
CA MET A 138 5.31 2.52 5.32
C MET A 138 5.30 3.33 6.61
N MET A 139 5.27 2.64 7.76
CA MET A 139 5.28 3.28 9.08
C MET A 139 6.72 3.62 9.50
N THR A 140 7.34 4.54 8.74
CA THR A 140 8.69 5.05 9.01
C THR A 140 8.63 6.23 10.01
N ASP A 141 9.79 6.63 10.50
CA ASP A 141 9.93 7.86 11.30
C ASP A 141 9.33 9.10 10.60
N PHE A 142 9.61 9.28 9.30
CA PHE A 142 9.05 10.39 8.52
C PHE A 142 7.54 10.34 8.36
N ASN A 143 6.95 9.16 8.24
CA ASN A 143 5.51 9.01 8.03
C ASN A 143 4.69 8.99 9.33
N THR A 144 5.38 8.88 10.46
CA THR A 144 4.73 8.72 11.77
C THR A 144 5.11 9.83 12.76
N GLY A 145 5.65 10.94 12.25
CA GLY A 145 6.09 12.05 13.08
C GLY A 145 7.09 11.63 14.16
N SER A 146 8.20 11.01 13.73
CA SER A 146 9.21 10.45 14.64
C SER A 146 8.65 9.38 15.58
N PHE A 147 7.82 8.47 15.04
CA PHE A 147 7.17 7.38 15.78
C PHE A 147 6.19 7.84 16.86
N THR A 148 5.58 9.01 16.69
CA THR A 148 4.54 9.52 17.59
C THR A 148 3.12 9.13 17.18
N ALA A 149 2.95 8.48 16.02
CA ALA A 149 1.67 7.92 15.57
C ALA A 149 1.15 6.88 16.56
N ASN A 150 -0.13 6.97 16.91
CA ASN A 150 -0.78 6.08 17.86
C ASN A 150 -1.88 5.24 17.20
N ILE A 151 -1.53 4.53 16.12
CA ILE A 151 -2.40 3.55 15.48
C ILE A 151 -2.11 2.19 16.13
N LYS A 152 -3.12 1.58 16.72
CA LYS A 152 -2.96 0.29 17.39
C LYS A 152 -2.87 -0.86 16.38
N PRO A 153 -2.12 -1.92 16.66
CA PRO A 153 -1.99 -3.05 15.75
C PRO A 153 -3.32 -3.69 15.33
N GLU A 154 -4.28 -3.78 16.25
CA GLU A 154 -5.61 -4.32 16.00
C GLU A 154 -6.51 -3.43 15.11
N GLN A 155 -6.18 -2.14 15.00
CA GLN A 155 -6.85 -1.20 14.09
C GLN A 155 -6.24 -1.20 12.70
N PHE A 156 -4.98 -1.65 12.55
CA PHE A 156 -4.23 -1.45 11.34
C PHE A 156 -4.28 -2.68 10.43
N ILE A 157 -4.92 -2.50 9.27
CA ILE A 157 -4.89 -3.47 8.17
C ILE A 157 -3.88 -2.95 7.16
N ASN A 158 -2.74 -3.63 7.01
CA ASN A 158 -1.66 -3.16 6.16
C ASN A 158 -1.50 -4.04 4.91
N ILE A 159 -1.93 -3.53 3.77
CA ILE A 159 -1.77 -4.18 2.46
C ILE A 159 -0.42 -3.77 1.88
N MET A 160 0.52 -4.69 1.88
CA MET A 160 1.86 -4.51 1.38
C MET A 160 2.02 -5.18 0.00
N PRO A 161 3.11 -4.91 -0.76
CA PRO A 161 3.29 -5.45 -2.10
C PRO A 161 3.06 -6.96 -2.25
N GLU A 162 3.51 -7.77 -1.28
CA GLU A 162 3.54 -9.23 -1.34
C GLU A 162 2.91 -9.92 -0.12
N TYR A 163 2.30 -9.16 0.79
CA TYR A 163 1.63 -9.69 1.97
C TYR A 163 0.59 -8.71 2.51
N VAL A 164 -0.28 -9.19 3.36
CA VAL A 164 -1.18 -8.36 4.16
C VAL A 164 -0.98 -8.70 5.63
N GLU A 165 -0.97 -7.69 6.48
CA GLU A 165 -0.99 -7.84 7.93
C GLU A 165 -2.37 -7.42 8.46
N ILE A 166 -3.01 -8.29 9.22
CA ILE A 166 -4.30 -8.08 9.89
C ILE A 166 -4.20 -8.66 11.30
N ASP A 167 -4.53 -7.86 12.32
CA ASP A 167 -4.48 -8.29 13.72
C ASP A 167 -3.11 -8.90 14.11
N SER A 168 -2.01 -8.31 13.63
CA SER A 168 -0.63 -8.82 13.78
C SER A 168 -0.35 -10.18 13.12
N VAL A 169 -1.25 -10.68 12.28
CA VAL A 169 -1.05 -11.90 11.49
C VAL A 169 -0.65 -11.52 10.07
N ILE A 170 0.45 -12.10 9.59
CA ILE A 170 0.95 -11.86 8.23
C ILE A 170 0.48 -12.98 7.30
N TYR A 171 -0.21 -12.59 6.23
CA TYR A 171 -0.65 -13.43 5.13
C TYR A 171 0.23 -13.16 3.91
N SER A 172 1.15 -14.06 3.61
CA SER A 172 2.11 -13.93 2.51
C SER A 172 1.62 -14.58 1.21
N SER A 173 2.38 -14.39 0.12
CA SER A 173 2.08 -14.94 -1.22
C SER A 173 0.77 -14.41 -1.83
N ILE A 174 0.40 -13.20 -1.48
CA ILE A 174 -0.70 -12.45 -2.05
C ILE A 174 -0.22 -11.05 -2.42
N TYR A 175 -0.66 -10.56 -3.56
CA TYR A 175 -0.13 -9.34 -4.15
C TYR A 175 -1.15 -8.21 -4.08
N MET A 176 -0.68 -7.01 -3.76
CA MET A 176 -1.49 -5.80 -3.57
C MET A 176 -2.48 -5.55 -4.73
N GLU A 177 -2.05 -5.75 -5.97
CA GLU A 177 -2.89 -5.54 -7.14
C GLU A 177 -4.12 -6.46 -7.14
N ASP A 178 -3.93 -7.74 -6.84
CA ASP A 178 -5.03 -8.73 -6.80
C ASP A 178 -5.99 -8.42 -5.65
N ILE A 179 -5.46 -8.01 -4.50
CA ILE A 179 -6.26 -7.61 -3.33
C ILE A 179 -7.10 -6.39 -3.67
N LEU A 180 -6.50 -5.33 -4.22
CA LEU A 180 -7.22 -4.11 -4.60
C LEU A 180 -8.31 -4.40 -5.64
N PHE A 181 -8.01 -5.26 -6.62
CA PHE A 181 -8.98 -5.68 -7.62
C PHE A 181 -10.19 -6.37 -6.99
N GLU A 182 -9.97 -7.36 -6.13
CA GLU A 182 -11.04 -8.11 -5.49
C GLU A 182 -11.83 -7.25 -4.47
N LEU A 183 -11.18 -6.41 -3.70
CA LEU A 183 -11.85 -5.47 -2.80
C LEU A 183 -12.72 -4.47 -3.57
N THR A 184 -12.15 -3.86 -4.63
CA THR A 184 -12.90 -2.92 -5.46
C THR A 184 -14.08 -3.58 -6.15
N LYS A 185 -13.97 -4.83 -6.57
CA LYS A 185 -15.05 -5.60 -7.20
C LYS A 185 -16.18 -5.93 -6.22
N ARG A 186 -15.86 -6.35 -4.99
CA ARG A 186 -16.81 -6.94 -4.04
C ARG A 186 -17.43 -5.95 -3.07
N LEU A 187 -16.72 -4.87 -2.72
CA LEU A 187 -17.26 -3.86 -1.82
C LEU A 187 -18.42 -3.09 -2.50
N PRO A 188 -19.44 -2.74 -1.73
CA PRO A 188 -20.58 -1.98 -2.25
C PRO A 188 -20.17 -0.54 -2.62
N ASN A 189 -20.95 0.09 -3.51
CA ASN A 189 -20.73 1.48 -3.87
C ASN A 189 -21.18 2.41 -2.74
N LYS A 190 -20.28 3.29 -2.26
CA LYS A 190 -20.55 4.39 -1.31
C LYS A 190 -21.35 4.03 -0.06
N THR A 191 -21.18 2.80 0.44
CA THR A 191 -21.93 2.32 1.62
C THR A 191 -21.12 2.43 2.90
N LEU A 192 -19.84 2.78 2.79
CA LEU A 192 -18.95 2.96 3.93
C LEU A 192 -18.83 4.47 4.18
N SER A 193 -19.85 5.07 4.81
CA SER A 193 -19.78 6.46 5.23
C SER A 193 -19.15 6.53 6.63
N SER A 194 -17.97 7.10 6.74
CA SER A 194 -17.59 7.69 8.01
C SER A 194 -18.29 9.04 8.12
N ASP A 195 -19.08 9.25 9.15
CA ASP A 195 -19.62 10.56 9.45
C ASP A 195 -18.46 11.53 9.65
N LYS A 196 -18.36 12.51 8.75
CA LYS A 196 -17.48 13.66 8.88
C LYS A 196 -18.15 14.65 9.86
N SER A 197 -18.26 14.29 11.11
CA SER A 197 -18.75 15.23 12.14
C SER A 197 -17.60 15.88 12.88
#